data_97d8ffc55ac3d3cd4487367e42cd5ed9
#
_entry.id   97d8ffc55ac3d3cd4487367e42cd5ed9
#
_cell.length_a   1.000
_cell.length_b   1.000
_cell.length_c   1.000
_cell.angle_alpha   90.00
_cell.angle_beta   90.00
_cell.angle_gamma   90.00
#
_symmetry.space_group_name_H-M   'P 1'
#
loop_
_entity.id
_entity.type
_entity.pdbx_description
1 polymer ?
#
loop_
_entity_poly.entity_id
_entity_poly.type
_entity_poly.pdbx_seq_one_letter_code
_entity_poly.pdbx_strand_id
1 'polypeptide(L)'
;MTLCQLGQLTGYSTAQVSRYERGISPLTDVMVLRRFAAALGIPPQALGLSPEPGTRHSHPSSPTTAYPRLPAPRVSETTRADSGEDAMQRRQMLALTLTAAAAASTPVREAPLGDVLVGRLRDAMLGLHPATGTPSAPDLHGELARAAADAHTCRYSSLSVRLPRLLSAAHAAPDSPAAGGVLAQSYLLATRVLVKLEDQQLGWMAADRARQLAEVAGDPLAIAEAARQLAVLARRAGWNDQAMSIALCAADAPALRDAGPEGAAARGLLIQSAAYTAGRDRDQADMRKLTAEAAAIADELGGTRLRDCGGFSSATVQLHLVSAEDRAGDPSAAIAAANKLAPLALPTIERRARFHVDVATAYARWGRRDQCIDALLAAEHQAPEETHARPAVKTLISGLLVSGRTTPGLRGLAARAGVLTR
;
A
#
# COMPACT_ATOMS: atom_id res chain seq x y z
N MET A 1 31.24 22.23 16.85
CA MET A 1 29.89 22.19 17.47
C MET A 1 29.62 20.76 17.91
N THR A 2 29.16 20.55 19.14
CA THR A 2 28.83 19.21 19.66
C THR A 2 27.40 18.79 19.23
N LEU A 3 27.09 17.47 19.22
CA LEU A 3 25.77 16.99 18.96
C LEU A 3 24.70 17.55 19.89
N CYS A 4 25.07 17.81 21.14
CA CYS A 4 24.19 18.43 22.13
C CYS A 4 23.88 19.88 21.77
N GLN A 5 24.89 20.67 21.39
CA GLN A 5 24.72 22.06 20.95
C GLN A 5 23.89 22.16 19.67
N LEU A 6 24.13 21.26 18.71
CA LEU A 6 23.34 21.18 17.47
C LEU A 6 21.89 20.80 17.77
N GLY A 7 21.66 19.88 18.69
CA GLY A 7 20.32 19.52 19.16
C GLY A 7 19.56 20.70 19.75
N GLN A 8 20.22 21.49 20.61
CA GLN A 8 19.63 22.70 21.21
C GLN A 8 19.24 23.75 20.15
N LEU A 9 20.12 23.99 19.16
CA LEU A 9 19.87 24.94 18.07
C LEU A 9 18.76 24.52 17.10
N THR A 10 18.61 23.22 16.89
CA THR A 10 17.64 22.68 15.93
C THR A 10 16.33 22.23 16.58
N GLY A 11 16.27 22.14 17.90
CA GLY A 11 15.11 21.65 18.66
C GLY A 11 14.98 20.13 18.65
N TYR A 12 16.03 19.37 18.29
CA TYR A 12 16.05 17.91 18.29
C TYR A 12 16.87 17.34 19.46
N SER A 13 16.52 16.14 19.90
CA SER A 13 17.32 15.43 20.90
C SER A 13 18.70 15.05 20.35
N THR A 14 19.69 14.96 21.24
CA THR A 14 21.05 14.53 20.88
C THR A 14 21.05 13.16 20.17
N ALA A 15 20.16 12.26 20.59
CA ALA A 15 19.99 10.94 19.97
C ALA A 15 19.46 11.04 18.53
N GLN A 16 18.54 11.96 18.26
CA GLN A 16 18.00 12.17 16.92
C GLN A 16 19.04 12.83 16.00
N VAL A 17 19.79 13.83 16.49
CA VAL A 17 20.89 14.43 15.73
C VAL A 17 21.96 13.39 15.37
N SER A 18 22.30 12.51 16.30
CA SER A 18 23.23 11.39 16.04
C SER A 18 22.73 10.39 15.02
N ARG A 19 21.40 10.16 14.93
CA ARG A 19 20.81 9.29 13.89
C ARG A 19 20.91 9.94 12.51
N TYR A 20 20.70 11.25 12.41
CA TYR A 20 20.87 12.00 11.17
C TYR A 20 22.33 11.98 10.70
N GLU A 21 23.28 12.24 11.61
CA GLU A 21 24.71 12.24 11.29
C GLU A 21 25.21 10.87 10.79
N ARG A 22 24.72 9.79 11.40
CA ARG A 22 25.08 8.41 10.99
C ARG A 22 24.31 7.88 9.81
N GLY A 23 23.41 8.68 9.20
CA GLY A 23 22.58 8.25 8.08
C GLY A 23 21.53 7.18 8.41
N ILE A 24 21.27 6.93 9.71
CA ILE A 24 20.25 5.96 10.17
C ILE A 24 18.84 6.49 9.92
N SER A 25 18.66 7.81 10.00
CA SER A 25 17.43 8.50 9.62
C SER A 25 17.74 9.44 8.46
N PRO A 26 17.11 9.29 7.28
CA PRO A 26 17.38 10.18 6.15
C PRO A 26 16.83 11.58 6.44
N LEU A 27 17.61 12.62 6.14
CA LEU A 27 17.22 14.02 6.21
C LEU A 27 16.52 14.41 4.90
N THR A 28 15.24 14.06 4.73
CA THR A 28 14.45 14.31 3.52
C THR A 28 13.46 15.47 3.67
N ASP A 29 13.14 15.87 4.90
CA ASP A 29 12.22 16.96 5.16
C ASP A 29 12.91 18.32 4.94
N VAL A 30 12.36 19.11 4.02
CA VAL A 30 12.85 20.44 3.64
C VAL A 30 12.90 21.41 4.84
N MET A 31 11.93 21.34 5.76
CA MET A 31 11.91 22.20 6.95
C MET A 31 13.00 21.81 7.94
N VAL A 32 13.25 20.52 8.08
CA VAL A 32 14.35 20.00 8.92
C VAL A 32 15.69 20.39 8.32
N LEU A 33 15.88 20.20 7.00
CA LEU A 33 17.09 20.62 6.29
C LEU A 33 17.36 22.12 6.45
N ARG A 34 16.34 22.98 6.36
CA ARG A 34 16.47 24.43 6.58
C ARG A 34 16.91 24.76 8.01
N ARG A 35 16.36 24.08 9.03
CA ARG A 35 16.77 24.27 10.43
C ARG A 35 18.24 23.89 10.65
N PHE A 36 18.67 22.76 10.08
CA PHE A 36 20.07 22.35 10.15
C PHE A 36 20.98 23.30 9.37
N ALA A 37 20.57 23.76 8.17
CA ALA A 37 21.30 24.74 7.40
C ALA A 37 21.50 26.05 8.19
N ALA A 38 20.44 26.55 8.80
CA ALA A 38 20.52 27.77 9.65
C ALA A 38 21.42 27.56 10.88
N ALA A 39 21.30 26.43 11.59
CA ALA A 39 22.10 26.12 12.76
C ALA A 39 23.60 25.93 12.45
N LEU A 40 23.91 25.46 11.24
CA LEU A 40 25.28 25.21 10.76
C LEU A 40 25.87 26.38 9.95
N GLY A 41 25.09 27.44 9.68
CA GLY A 41 25.51 28.57 8.86
C GLY A 41 25.73 28.19 7.39
N ILE A 42 25.06 27.12 6.90
CA ILE A 42 25.18 26.64 5.52
C ILE A 42 24.12 27.35 4.69
N PRO A 43 24.49 27.96 3.52
CA PRO A 43 23.50 28.54 2.63
C PRO A 43 22.50 27.48 2.14
N PRO A 44 21.18 27.74 2.21
CA PRO A 44 20.16 26.76 1.76
C PRO A 44 20.40 26.20 0.37
N GLN A 45 20.95 27.02 -0.53
CA GLN A 45 21.27 26.63 -1.91
C GLN A 45 22.33 25.52 -1.98
N ALA A 46 23.25 25.46 -1.01
CA ALA A 46 24.26 24.40 -0.93
C ALA A 46 23.64 23.02 -0.62
N LEU A 47 22.41 23.02 -0.10
CA LEU A 47 21.62 21.81 0.15
C LEU A 47 20.54 21.58 -0.90
N GLY A 48 20.59 22.28 -2.05
CA GLY A 48 19.60 22.17 -3.12
C GLY A 48 18.24 22.81 -2.79
N LEU A 49 18.18 23.66 -1.77
CA LEU A 49 16.93 24.31 -1.33
C LEU A 49 16.78 25.69 -1.98
N SER A 50 15.58 26.01 -2.46
CA SER A 50 15.26 27.36 -2.95
C SER A 50 15.31 28.40 -1.82
N PRO A 51 15.72 29.66 -2.09
CA PRO A 51 15.66 30.74 -1.09
C PRO A 51 14.23 30.97 -0.62
N GLU A 52 14.03 31.38 0.64
CA GLU A 52 12.70 31.71 1.15
C GLU A 52 12.11 32.93 0.42
N PRO A 53 10.82 32.90 0.06
CA PRO A 53 10.15 34.06 -0.48
C PRO A 53 9.85 35.04 0.68
N GLY A 54 10.79 35.93 1.02
CA GLY A 54 10.51 36.85 2.12
C GLY A 54 11.62 37.83 2.52
N THR A 55 12.83 37.80 1.99
CA THR A 55 13.85 38.79 2.27
C THR A 55 14.19 39.61 1.02
N ARG A 56 13.44 40.69 0.81
CA ARG A 56 13.83 41.74 -0.14
C ARG A 56 15.05 42.45 0.42
N HIS A 57 16.23 42.04 0.01
CA HIS A 57 17.39 42.93 0.05
C HIS A 57 17.35 43.80 -1.21
N SER A 58 17.08 45.07 -0.98
CA SER A 58 17.24 46.15 -1.97
C SER A 58 18.68 46.19 -2.48
N HIS A 59 18.86 45.79 -3.73
CA HIS A 59 20.05 46.10 -4.50
C HIS A 59 19.68 46.93 -5.73
N PRO A 60 20.55 47.90 -6.10
CA PRO A 60 20.23 48.92 -7.08
C PRO A 60 20.14 48.37 -8.50
N SER A 61 19.28 49.01 -9.27
CA SER A 61 18.96 48.78 -10.68
C SER A 61 20.21 48.69 -11.56
N SER A 62 20.28 47.63 -12.36
CA SER A 62 21.12 47.55 -13.56
C SER A 62 20.34 46.90 -14.69
N PRO A 63 20.62 47.23 -15.96
CA PRO A 63 19.61 47.36 -17.00
C PRO A 63 19.21 46.05 -17.65
N THR A 64 17.96 46.02 -18.09
CA THR A 64 17.32 45.05 -18.94
C THR A 64 18.18 44.65 -20.15
N THR A 65 18.64 43.39 -20.16
CA THR A 65 19.17 42.79 -21.38
C THR A 65 18.11 41.82 -21.91
N ALA A 66 17.54 42.24 -23.04
CA ALA A 66 16.57 41.45 -23.79
C ALA A 66 17.21 40.16 -24.31
N TYR A 67 16.57 39.02 -24.07
CA TYR A 67 16.96 37.76 -24.66
C TYR A 67 16.59 37.78 -26.15
N PRO A 68 17.50 37.41 -27.07
CA PRO A 68 17.19 37.29 -28.49
C PRO A 68 16.32 36.03 -28.71
N ARG A 69 15.22 36.22 -29.44
CA ARG A 69 14.40 35.14 -29.98
C ARG A 69 15.22 34.33 -31.00
N LEU A 70 15.32 33.02 -30.79
CA LEU A 70 15.84 32.12 -31.78
C LEU A 70 14.89 32.03 -32.98
N PRO A 71 15.40 32.13 -34.22
CA PRO A 71 14.61 32.02 -35.44
C PRO A 71 14.20 30.55 -35.68
N ALA A 72 12.98 30.36 -36.18
CA ALA A 72 12.47 29.08 -36.63
C ALA A 72 13.31 28.53 -37.82
N PRO A 73 13.52 27.21 -37.92
CA PRO A 73 14.24 26.63 -39.04
C PRO A 73 13.44 26.78 -40.34
N ARG A 74 14.03 27.42 -41.32
CA ARG A 74 13.55 27.45 -42.71
C ARG A 74 13.86 26.11 -43.36
N VAL A 75 12.83 25.46 -43.89
CA VAL A 75 12.97 24.33 -44.80
C VAL A 75 13.53 24.88 -46.13
N SER A 76 14.74 24.49 -46.49
CA SER A 76 15.32 24.72 -47.82
C SER A 76 15.33 23.38 -48.55
N GLU A 77 14.51 23.28 -49.57
CA GLU A 77 14.66 22.30 -50.65
C GLU A 77 15.98 22.59 -51.40
N THR A 78 16.86 21.62 -51.41
CA THR A 78 17.89 21.54 -52.48
C THR A 78 18.15 20.06 -52.82
N THR A 79 18.12 19.87 -54.10
CA THR A 79 18.10 18.70 -54.94
C THR A 79 19.49 18.07 -55.10
N ARG A 80 19.51 16.72 -55.17
CA ARG A 80 20.40 15.81 -55.92
C ARG A 80 21.83 15.56 -55.47
N ALA A 81 22.04 14.27 -55.46
CA ALA A 81 23.20 13.42 -55.73
C ALA A 81 24.05 13.02 -54.53
N ASP A 82 23.86 11.80 -54.07
CA ASP A 82 24.91 10.80 -54.19
C ASP A 82 24.38 9.37 -53.88
N SER A 83 24.63 8.45 -54.82
CA SER A 83 24.05 7.11 -54.87
C SER A 83 24.86 6.05 -54.13
N GLY A 84 25.73 6.44 -53.18
CA GLY A 84 26.61 5.53 -52.43
C GLY A 84 26.18 5.23 -50.97
N GLU A 85 25.55 6.20 -50.29
CA GLU A 85 25.19 6.05 -48.87
C GLU A 85 23.87 5.31 -48.62
N ASP A 86 22.97 5.33 -49.61
CA ASP A 86 21.65 4.70 -49.54
C ASP A 86 21.70 3.15 -49.39
N ALA A 87 22.71 2.51 -49.96
CA ALA A 87 22.87 1.05 -49.90
C ALA A 87 23.36 0.60 -48.52
N MET A 88 24.12 1.43 -47.79
CA MET A 88 24.63 1.12 -46.46
C MET A 88 23.55 1.36 -45.41
N GLN A 89 22.76 2.42 -45.56
CA GLN A 89 21.62 2.70 -44.67
C GLN A 89 20.49 1.66 -44.82
N ARG A 90 20.20 1.19 -46.04
CA ARG A 90 19.22 0.11 -46.27
C ARG A 90 19.68 -1.22 -45.67
N ARG A 91 20.98 -1.53 -45.72
CA ARG A 91 21.52 -2.74 -45.02
C ARG A 91 21.48 -2.59 -43.52
N GLN A 92 21.74 -1.42 -42.95
CA GLN A 92 21.60 -1.15 -41.52
C GLN A 92 20.14 -1.19 -41.04
N MET A 93 19.20 -0.63 -41.83
CA MET A 93 17.77 -0.73 -41.53
C MET A 93 17.26 -2.17 -41.63
N LEU A 94 17.69 -2.94 -42.63
CA LEU A 94 17.35 -4.35 -42.74
C LEU A 94 17.97 -5.19 -41.60
N ALA A 95 19.17 -4.88 -41.15
CA ALA A 95 19.77 -5.52 -39.96
C ALA A 95 19.03 -5.14 -38.67
N LEU A 96 18.60 -3.90 -38.50
CA LEU A 96 17.79 -3.44 -37.39
C LEU A 96 16.38 -4.06 -37.39
N THR A 97 15.75 -4.25 -38.55
CA THR A 97 14.45 -4.91 -38.65
C THR A 97 14.56 -6.42 -38.42
N LEU A 98 15.65 -7.07 -38.84
CA LEU A 98 15.90 -8.49 -38.54
C LEU A 98 16.24 -8.72 -37.07
N THR A 99 16.97 -7.82 -36.42
CA THR A 99 17.19 -7.87 -34.96
C THR A 99 15.94 -7.54 -34.15
N ALA A 100 15.07 -6.63 -34.65
CA ALA A 100 13.77 -6.37 -34.04
C ALA A 100 12.80 -7.56 -34.22
N ALA A 101 12.83 -8.26 -35.35
CA ALA A 101 12.04 -9.49 -35.55
C ALA A 101 12.55 -10.67 -34.73
N ALA A 102 13.86 -10.77 -34.46
CA ALA A 102 14.44 -11.78 -33.56
C ALA A 102 14.20 -11.43 -32.09
N ALA A 103 14.08 -10.15 -31.71
CA ALA A 103 13.67 -9.71 -30.39
C ALA A 103 12.16 -9.89 -30.12
N ALA A 104 11.34 -9.95 -31.17
CA ALA A 104 9.89 -10.22 -31.06
C ALA A 104 9.57 -11.70 -30.77
N SER A 105 10.54 -12.59 -30.80
CA SER A 105 10.39 -14.00 -30.43
C SER A 105 10.86 -14.35 -29.00
N THR A 106 11.28 -13.37 -28.20
CA THR A 106 11.33 -13.57 -26.76
C THR A 106 9.90 -13.70 -26.25
N PRO A 107 9.53 -14.80 -25.54
CA PRO A 107 8.19 -14.92 -24.99
C PRO A 107 7.95 -13.66 -24.13
N VAL A 108 6.97 -12.87 -24.50
CA VAL A 108 6.51 -11.74 -23.69
C VAL A 108 6.16 -12.33 -22.34
N ARG A 109 7.02 -12.15 -21.36
CA ARG A 109 6.79 -12.63 -20.01
C ARG A 109 5.56 -11.88 -19.51
N GLU A 110 4.43 -12.58 -19.40
CA GLU A 110 3.23 -11.97 -18.85
C GLU A 110 3.56 -11.30 -17.52
N ALA A 111 3.19 -10.03 -17.41
CA ALA A 111 3.43 -9.28 -16.18
C ALA A 111 2.73 -10.00 -15.00
N PRO A 112 3.37 -10.06 -13.84
CA PRO A 112 2.78 -10.67 -12.64
C PRO A 112 1.39 -10.08 -12.38
N LEU A 113 0.42 -10.91 -12.02
CA LEU A 113 -0.98 -10.49 -11.81
C LEU A 113 -1.11 -9.31 -10.84
N GLY A 114 -0.28 -9.25 -9.80
CA GLY A 114 -0.23 -8.12 -8.87
C GLY A 114 0.12 -6.82 -9.56
N ASP A 115 1.14 -6.82 -10.43
CA ASP A 115 1.60 -5.63 -11.16
C ASP A 115 0.55 -5.16 -12.18
N VAL A 116 -0.14 -6.11 -12.83
CA VAL A 116 -1.27 -5.82 -13.74
C VAL A 116 -2.40 -5.12 -12.97
N LEU A 117 -2.76 -5.64 -11.80
CA LEU A 117 -3.82 -5.07 -10.97
C LEU A 117 -3.44 -3.67 -10.49
N VAL A 118 -2.23 -3.47 -9.99
CA VAL A 118 -1.71 -2.15 -9.56
C VAL A 118 -1.72 -1.16 -10.73
N GLY A 119 -1.20 -1.56 -11.89
CA GLY A 119 -1.16 -0.69 -13.09
C GLY A 119 -2.56 -0.24 -13.51
N ARG A 120 -3.53 -1.16 -13.59
CA ARG A 120 -4.91 -0.83 -13.96
C ARG A 120 -5.62 0.04 -12.92
N LEU A 121 -5.37 -0.18 -11.62
CA LEU A 121 -5.90 0.68 -10.55
C LEU A 121 -5.33 2.10 -10.68
N ARG A 122 -4.02 2.22 -10.88
CA ARG A 122 -3.36 3.51 -11.11
C ARG A 122 -4.01 4.26 -12.28
N ASP A 123 -4.15 3.60 -13.41
CA ASP A 123 -4.69 4.22 -14.62
C ASP A 123 -6.16 4.66 -14.43
N ALA A 124 -6.97 3.87 -13.73
CA ALA A 124 -8.35 4.24 -13.38
C ALA A 124 -8.39 5.43 -12.39
N MET A 125 -7.53 5.42 -11.36
CA MET A 125 -7.45 6.50 -10.37
C MET A 125 -6.96 7.82 -10.97
N LEU A 126 -6.16 7.78 -12.02
CA LEU A 126 -5.68 8.94 -12.77
C LEU A 126 -6.61 9.36 -13.91
N GLY A 127 -7.70 8.62 -14.16
CA GLY A 127 -8.66 8.93 -15.21
C GLY A 127 -8.14 8.68 -16.63
N LEU A 128 -7.12 7.81 -16.78
CA LEU A 128 -6.50 7.54 -18.08
C LEU A 128 -7.38 6.67 -18.99
N HIS A 129 -8.35 5.98 -18.43
CA HIS A 129 -9.32 5.17 -19.16
C HIS A 129 -10.74 5.62 -18.80
N PRO A 130 -11.30 6.58 -19.55
CA PRO A 130 -12.66 7.04 -19.28
C PRO A 130 -13.67 5.91 -19.47
N ALA A 131 -14.71 5.91 -18.65
CA ALA A 131 -15.81 4.95 -18.77
C ALA A 131 -16.55 5.16 -20.10
N THR A 132 -16.90 4.05 -20.75
CA THR A 132 -17.79 4.07 -21.91
C THR A 132 -19.25 4.04 -21.43
N GLY A 133 -19.95 5.14 -21.53
CA GLY A 133 -21.35 5.29 -21.10
C GLY A 133 -21.52 5.87 -19.70
N THR A 134 -22.75 6.23 -19.36
CA THR A 134 -23.12 6.77 -18.02
C THR A 134 -23.84 5.65 -17.25
N PRO A 135 -23.19 5.01 -16.26
CA PRO A 135 -23.81 3.92 -15.49
C PRO A 135 -24.86 4.47 -14.52
N SER A 136 -25.88 3.66 -14.24
CA SER A 136 -26.87 3.98 -13.20
C SER A 136 -26.33 3.64 -11.79
N ALA A 137 -26.81 4.35 -10.78
CA ALA A 137 -26.40 4.09 -9.40
C ALA A 137 -26.70 2.66 -8.90
N PRO A 138 -27.84 2.00 -9.23
CA PRO A 138 -28.09 0.62 -8.89
C PRO A 138 -27.07 -0.36 -9.51
N ASP A 139 -26.63 -0.11 -10.75
CA ASP A 139 -25.62 -0.93 -11.41
C ASP A 139 -24.27 -0.81 -10.70
N LEU A 140 -23.91 0.38 -10.24
CA LEU A 140 -22.67 0.63 -9.49
C LEU A 140 -22.64 -0.12 -8.16
N HIS A 141 -23.74 -0.17 -7.41
CA HIS A 141 -23.83 -0.95 -6.16
C HIS A 141 -23.67 -2.45 -6.42
N GLY A 142 -24.31 -2.96 -7.49
CA GLY A 142 -24.15 -4.34 -7.89
C GLY A 142 -22.70 -4.70 -8.29
N GLU A 143 -22.03 -3.80 -9.02
CA GLU A 143 -20.62 -3.99 -9.37
C GLU A 143 -19.69 -3.90 -8.15
N LEU A 144 -19.96 -3.00 -7.20
CA LEU A 144 -19.23 -2.91 -5.95
C LEU A 144 -19.35 -4.21 -5.13
N ALA A 145 -20.56 -4.74 -5.00
CA ALA A 145 -20.78 -6.01 -4.29
C ALA A 145 -20.02 -7.17 -4.96
N ARG A 146 -20.01 -7.22 -6.29
CA ARG A 146 -19.22 -8.22 -7.04
C ARG A 146 -17.72 -8.03 -6.88
N ALA A 147 -17.22 -6.79 -6.89
CA ALA A 147 -15.80 -6.50 -6.65
C ALA A 147 -15.38 -6.87 -5.21
N ALA A 148 -16.23 -6.59 -4.22
CA ALA A 148 -16.00 -7.01 -2.84
C ALA A 148 -15.98 -8.54 -2.71
N ALA A 149 -16.88 -9.26 -3.38
CA ALA A 149 -16.89 -10.73 -3.41
C ALA A 149 -15.63 -11.31 -4.06
N ASP A 150 -15.14 -10.70 -5.16
CA ASP A 150 -13.88 -11.10 -5.80
C ASP A 150 -12.69 -10.90 -4.85
N ALA A 151 -12.67 -9.79 -4.08
CA ALA A 151 -11.64 -9.55 -3.07
C ALA A 151 -11.71 -10.54 -1.90
N HIS A 152 -12.90 -10.83 -1.37
CA HIS A 152 -13.11 -11.79 -0.28
C HIS A 152 -12.77 -13.23 -0.67
N THR A 153 -12.91 -13.57 -1.96
CA THR A 153 -12.54 -14.86 -2.53
C THR A 153 -11.17 -14.89 -3.19
N CYS A 154 -10.39 -13.79 -3.09
CA CYS A 154 -9.03 -13.63 -3.63
C CYS A 154 -8.93 -13.87 -5.15
N ARG A 155 -9.97 -13.59 -5.91
CA ARG A 155 -9.96 -13.67 -7.37
C ARG A 155 -9.38 -12.42 -8.00
N TYR A 156 -8.07 -12.28 -7.93
CA TYR A 156 -7.35 -11.09 -8.39
C TYR A 156 -7.40 -10.90 -9.90
N SER A 157 -7.50 -11.97 -10.68
CA SER A 157 -7.72 -11.92 -12.13
C SER A 157 -9.03 -11.19 -12.46
N SER A 158 -10.13 -11.57 -11.84
CA SER A 158 -11.44 -10.91 -11.96
C SER A 158 -11.40 -9.48 -11.41
N LEU A 159 -10.84 -9.30 -10.22
CA LEU A 159 -10.72 -8.01 -9.55
C LEU A 159 -9.91 -7.00 -10.36
N SER A 160 -8.86 -7.47 -11.08
CA SER A 160 -8.00 -6.62 -11.93
C SER A 160 -8.74 -5.98 -13.11
N VAL A 161 -9.89 -6.50 -13.46
CA VAL A 161 -10.76 -5.94 -14.50
C VAL A 161 -11.90 -5.15 -13.88
N ARG A 162 -12.57 -5.73 -12.86
CA ARG A 162 -13.80 -5.18 -12.28
C ARG A 162 -13.56 -3.89 -11.50
N LEU A 163 -12.61 -3.88 -10.58
CA LEU A 163 -12.40 -2.74 -9.67
C LEU A 163 -11.93 -1.47 -10.41
N PRO A 164 -10.99 -1.51 -11.38
CA PRO A 164 -10.65 -0.32 -12.18
C PRO A 164 -11.83 0.20 -13.01
N ARG A 165 -12.62 -0.70 -13.61
CA ARG A 165 -13.84 -0.29 -14.35
C ARG A 165 -14.88 0.35 -13.45
N LEU A 166 -15.09 -0.21 -12.25
CA LEU A 166 -16.00 0.35 -11.26
C LEU A 166 -15.56 1.76 -10.83
N LEU A 167 -14.26 1.97 -10.56
CA LEU A 167 -13.73 3.29 -10.24
C LEU A 167 -13.99 4.29 -11.36
N SER A 168 -13.64 3.93 -12.61
CA SER A 168 -13.88 4.81 -13.77
C SER A 168 -15.37 5.10 -13.96
N ALA A 169 -16.24 4.10 -13.80
CA ALA A 169 -17.68 4.25 -13.94
C ALA A 169 -18.27 5.11 -12.83
N ALA A 170 -17.83 4.94 -11.58
CA ALA A 170 -18.30 5.73 -10.44
C ALA A 170 -17.84 7.21 -10.53
N HIS A 171 -16.67 7.47 -11.12
CA HIS A 171 -16.23 8.84 -11.43
C HIS A 171 -17.05 9.51 -12.55
N ALA A 172 -17.54 8.73 -13.50
CA ALA A 172 -18.35 9.24 -14.60
C ALA A 172 -19.86 9.36 -14.26
N ALA A 173 -20.27 8.85 -13.10
CA ALA A 173 -21.66 8.90 -12.67
C ALA A 173 -22.06 10.32 -12.30
N PRO A 174 -23.34 10.70 -12.47
CA PRO A 174 -23.85 11.98 -12.00
C PRO A 174 -23.65 12.16 -10.50
N ASP A 175 -23.38 13.39 -10.06
CA ASP A 175 -23.20 13.71 -8.66
C ASP A 175 -24.50 13.39 -7.88
N SER A 176 -24.38 12.40 -7.00
CA SER A 176 -25.42 12.01 -6.08
C SER A 176 -24.80 11.40 -4.83
N PRO A 177 -25.45 11.50 -3.66
CA PRO A 177 -24.96 10.88 -2.43
C PRO A 177 -24.71 9.36 -2.60
N ALA A 178 -25.58 8.69 -3.36
CA ALA A 178 -25.45 7.24 -3.63
C ALA A 178 -24.20 6.92 -4.48
N ALA A 179 -23.92 7.69 -5.53
CA ALA A 179 -22.72 7.52 -6.36
C ALA A 179 -21.46 7.85 -5.56
N GLY A 180 -21.49 8.93 -4.76
CA GLY A 180 -20.39 9.30 -3.87
C GLY A 180 -20.06 8.21 -2.85
N GLY A 181 -21.08 7.58 -2.27
CA GLY A 181 -20.91 6.44 -1.36
C GLY A 181 -20.26 5.22 -2.04
N VAL A 182 -20.69 4.87 -3.25
CA VAL A 182 -20.07 3.77 -4.02
C VAL A 182 -18.61 4.10 -4.36
N LEU A 183 -18.33 5.34 -4.73
CA LEU A 183 -16.98 5.78 -5.04
C LEU A 183 -16.06 5.69 -3.80
N ALA A 184 -16.54 6.13 -2.63
CA ALA A 184 -15.84 6.01 -1.36
C ALA A 184 -15.48 4.54 -1.05
N GLN A 185 -16.48 3.64 -1.13
CA GLN A 185 -16.31 2.21 -0.88
C GLN A 185 -15.37 1.56 -1.92
N SER A 186 -15.42 1.98 -3.18
CA SER A 186 -14.52 1.51 -4.23
C SER A 186 -13.06 1.89 -3.94
N TYR A 187 -12.82 3.11 -3.45
CA TYR A 187 -11.49 3.54 -3.02
C TYR A 187 -11.02 2.81 -1.75
N LEU A 188 -11.91 2.53 -0.80
CA LEU A 188 -11.59 1.69 0.37
C LEU A 188 -11.15 0.28 -0.04
N LEU A 189 -11.87 -0.31 -1.01
CA LEU A 189 -11.51 -1.62 -1.55
C LEU A 189 -10.15 -1.57 -2.29
N ALA A 190 -9.93 -0.54 -3.12
CA ALA A 190 -8.65 -0.33 -3.79
C ALA A 190 -7.50 -0.17 -2.78
N THR A 191 -7.69 0.61 -1.71
CA THR A 191 -6.70 0.78 -0.65
C THR A 191 -6.32 -0.55 -0.01
N ARG A 192 -7.31 -1.40 0.34
CA ARG A 192 -7.05 -2.73 0.92
C ARG A 192 -6.20 -3.61 0.00
N VAL A 193 -6.46 -3.57 -1.28
CA VAL A 193 -5.69 -4.32 -2.30
C VAL A 193 -4.28 -3.76 -2.45
N LEU A 194 -4.13 -2.45 -2.60
CA LEU A 194 -2.84 -1.77 -2.74
C LEU A 194 -1.94 -1.98 -1.51
N VAL A 195 -2.51 -1.95 -0.30
CA VAL A 195 -1.80 -2.28 0.94
C VAL A 195 -1.25 -3.71 0.90
N LYS A 196 -2.01 -4.69 0.38
CA LYS A 196 -1.54 -6.08 0.25
C LYS A 196 -0.47 -6.26 -0.82
N LEU A 197 -0.57 -5.51 -1.91
CA LEU A 197 0.38 -5.50 -3.01
C LEU A 197 1.60 -4.58 -2.75
N GLU A 198 1.63 -3.95 -1.57
CA GLU A 198 2.72 -3.09 -1.07
C GLU A 198 2.97 -1.83 -1.92
N ASP A 199 1.99 -1.40 -2.71
CA ASP A 199 2.04 -0.10 -3.36
C ASP A 199 1.55 1.00 -2.40
N GLN A 200 2.51 1.58 -1.67
CA GLN A 200 2.20 2.61 -0.66
C GLN A 200 1.76 3.93 -1.30
N GLN A 201 2.31 4.31 -2.44
CA GLN A 201 2.00 5.60 -3.08
C GLN A 201 0.54 5.66 -3.51
N LEU A 202 0.10 4.68 -4.30
CA LEU A 202 -1.31 4.58 -4.68
C LEU A 202 -2.21 4.28 -3.48
N GLY A 203 -1.72 3.53 -2.50
CA GLY A 203 -2.42 3.26 -1.25
C GLY A 203 -2.79 4.55 -0.50
N TRP A 204 -1.84 5.48 -0.34
CA TRP A 204 -2.10 6.79 0.28
C TRP A 204 -3.12 7.62 -0.52
N MET A 205 -2.97 7.67 -1.86
CA MET A 205 -3.92 8.37 -2.72
C MET A 205 -5.34 7.81 -2.57
N ALA A 206 -5.48 6.48 -2.62
CA ALA A 206 -6.77 5.83 -2.51
C ALA A 206 -7.40 6.04 -1.13
N ALA A 207 -6.63 5.92 -0.05
CA ALA A 207 -7.10 6.11 1.32
C ALA A 207 -7.56 7.55 1.59
N ASP A 208 -6.81 8.54 1.12
CA ASP A 208 -7.19 9.94 1.30
C ASP A 208 -8.44 10.32 0.50
N ARG A 209 -8.55 9.87 -0.75
CA ARG A 209 -9.77 10.06 -1.55
C ARG A 209 -10.99 9.37 -0.90
N ALA A 210 -10.81 8.15 -0.38
CA ALA A 210 -11.85 7.44 0.34
C ALA A 210 -12.32 8.24 1.57
N ARG A 211 -11.38 8.79 2.35
CA ARG A 211 -11.65 9.61 3.53
C ARG A 211 -12.47 10.85 3.15
N GLN A 212 -12.03 11.62 2.16
CA GLN A 212 -12.71 12.84 1.72
C GLN A 212 -14.16 12.54 1.26
N LEU A 213 -14.34 11.50 0.46
CA LEU A 213 -15.65 11.08 -0.04
C LEU A 213 -16.57 10.58 1.08
N ALA A 214 -16.02 9.84 2.04
CA ALA A 214 -16.75 9.35 3.21
C ALA A 214 -17.20 10.51 4.13
N GLU A 215 -16.35 11.52 4.32
CA GLU A 215 -16.68 12.73 5.08
C GLU A 215 -17.79 13.54 4.39
N VAL A 216 -17.72 13.73 3.08
CA VAL A 216 -18.78 14.39 2.30
C VAL A 216 -20.10 13.62 2.37
N ALA A 217 -20.05 12.28 2.33
CA ALA A 217 -21.24 11.44 2.45
C ALA A 217 -21.80 11.38 3.89
N GLY A 218 -21.03 11.79 4.90
CA GLY A 218 -21.41 11.68 6.31
C GLY A 218 -21.57 10.24 6.79
N ASP A 219 -20.89 9.26 6.16
CA ASP A 219 -20.96 7.84 6.51
C ASP A 219 -19.94 7.50 7.60
N PRO A 220 -20.34 7.31 8.87
CA PRO A 220 -19.42 7.07 9.97
C PRO A 220 -18.64 5.75 9.82
N LEU A 221 -19.20 4.73 9.16
CA LEU A 221 -18.54 3.45 8.96
C LEU A 221 -17.44 3.57 7.88
N ALA A 222 -17.73 4.28 6.80
CA ALA A 222 -16.76 4.56 5.75
C ALA A 222 -15.61 5.46 6.28
N ILE A 223 -15.93 6.48 7.10
CA ILE A 223 -14.92 7.33 7.77
C ILE A 223 -14.02 6.49 8.67
N ALA A 224 -14.59 5.60 9.48
CA ALA A 224 -13.85 4.71 10.37
C ALA A 224 -12.92 3.75 9.59
N GLU A 225 -13.43 3.16 8.49
CA GLU A 225 -12.61 2.28 7.66
C GLU A 225 -11.49 3.06 6.95
N ALA A 226 -11.75 4.27 6.45
CA ALA A 226 -10.73 5.13 5.87
C ALA A 226 -9.63 5.48 6.90
N ALA A 227 -10.00 5.85 8.11
CA ALA A 227 -9.07 6.10 9.21
C ALA A 227 -8.24 4.84 9.53
N ARG A 228 -8.87 3.66 9.56
CA ARG A 228 -8.17 2.40 9.77
C ARG A 228 -7.13 2.12 8.67
N GLN A 229 -7.45 2.38 7.40
CA GLN A 229 -6.51 2.21 6.29
C GLN A 229 -5.36 3.22 6.36
N LEU A 230 -5.65 4.47 6.69
CA LEU A 230 -4.62 5.49 6.93
C LEU A 230 -3.68 5.11 8.08
N ALA A 231 -4.22 4.57 9.19
CA ALA A 231 -3.41 4.04 10.29
C ALA A 231 -2.51 2.88 9.84
N VAL A 232 -3.01 1.98 8.98
CA VAL A 232 -2.19 0.90 8.40
C VAL A 232 -1.04 1.46 7.55
N LEU A 233 -1.29 2.45 6.72
CA LEU A 233 -0.29 3.09 5.87
C LEU A 233 0.73 3.87 6.70
N ALA A 234 0.29 4.67 7.68
CA ALA A 234 1.15 5.39 8.60
C ALA A 234 2.10 4.45 9.35
N ARG A 235 1.58 3.35 9.89
CA ARG A 235 2.40 2.31 10.52
C ARG A 235 3.41 1.69 9.55
N ARG A 236 3.05 1.45 8.29
CA ARG A 236 3.98 0.93 7.27
C ARG A 236 5.08 1.93 6.94
N ALA A 237 4.76 3.22 6.96
CA ALA A 237 5.72 4.31 6.79
C ALA A 237 6.62 4.52 8.04
N GLY A 238 6.36 3.81 9.15
CA GLY A 238 7.10 3.96 10.39
C GLY A 238 6.59 5.09 11.30
N TRP A 239 5.44 5.68 10.99
CA TRP A 239 4.79 6.73 11.76
C TRP A 239 3.85 6.12 12.79
N ASN A 240 4.43 5.40 13.77
CA ASN A 240 3.64 4.57 14.67
C ASN A 240 2.79 5.41 15.63
N ASP A 241 3.29 6.54 16.13
CA ASP A 241 2.52 7.46 17.00
C ASP A 241 1.29 8.00 16.26
N GLN A 242 1.46 8.42 14.99
CA GLN A 242 0.36 8.90 14.16
C GLN A 242 -0.63 7.76 13.84
N ALA A 243 -0.12 6.57 13.55
CA ALA A 243 -0.98 5.41 13.29
C ALA A 243 -1.84 5.07 14.50
N MET A 244 -1.26 5.11 15.71
CA MET A 244 -1.96 4.91 16.98
C MET A 244 -3.02 6.01 17.18
N SER A 245 -2.63 7.28 17.04
CA SER A 245 -3.52 8.43 17.21
C SER A 245 -4.70 8.38 16.23
N ILE A 246 -4.45 8.13 14.92
CA ILE A 246 -5.51 8.03 13.91
C ILE A 246 -6.51 6.93 14.28
N ALA A 247 -6.02 5.75 14.69
CA ALA A 247 -6.89 4.62 15.00
C ALA A 247 -7.74 4.89 16.25
N LEU A 248 -7.13 5.37 17.33
CA LEU A 248 -7.85 5.59 18.60
C LEU A 248 -8.79 6.80 18.54
N CYS A 249 -8.39 7.92 17.92
CA CYS A 249 -9.29 9.05 17.72
C CYS A 249 -10.53 8.67 16.91
N ALA A 250 -10.37 7.85 15.86
CA ALA A 250 -11.51 7.38 15.07
C ALA A 250 -12.38 6.39 15.86
N ALA A 251 -11.78 5.54 16.72
CA ALA A 251 -12.54 4.61 17.57
C ALA A 251 -13.40 5.34 18.62
N ASP A 252 -12.99 6.52 19.05
CA ASP A 252 -13.71 7.34 20.04
C ASP A 252 -14.76 8.28 19.44
N ALA A 253 -14.89 8.31 18.10
CA ALA A 253 -15.83 9.20 17.42
C ALA A 253 -17.29 8.96 17.89
N PRO A 254 -18.04 10.01 18.33
CA PRO A 254 -19.41 9.85 18.79
C PRO A 254 -20.32 9.20 17.74
N ALA A 255 -20.22 9.65 16.48
CA ALA A 255 -21.02 9.13 15.38
C ALA A 255 -20.86 7.61 15.17
N LEU A 256 -19.69 7.07 15.52
CA LEU A 256 -19.44 5.62 15.45
C LEU A 256 -20.13 4.87 16.59
N ARG A 257 -20.24 5.46 17.78
CA ARG A 257 -21.00 4.90 18.90
C ARG A 257 -22.51 4.84 18.60
N ASP A 258 -23.01 5.87 17.91
CA ASP A 258 -24.43 5.98 17.55
C ASP A 258 -24.80 5.05 16.37
N ALA A 259 -23.82 4.48 15.66
CA ALA A 259 -24.05 3.56 14.54
C ALA A 259 -24.38 2.11 14.97
N GLY A 260 -24.67 1.89 16.25
CA GLY A 260 -25.12 0.60 16.77
C GLY A 260 -24.08 -0.54 16.62
N PRO A 261 -24.53 -1.80 16.40
CA PRO A 261 -23.61 -2.95 16.31
C PRO A 261 -22.53 -2.84 15.24
N GLU A 262 -22.85 -2.21 14.10
CA GLU A 262 -21.90 -2.00 13.01
C GLU A 262 -20.84 -0.98 13.42
N GLY A 263 -21.21 0.07 14.15
CA GLY A 263 -20.29 1.03 14.75
C GLY A 263 -19.39 0.40 15.80
N ALA A 264 -19.93 -0.46 16.66
CA ALA A 264 -19.15 -1.22 17.64
C ALA A 264 -18.12 -2.13 16.96
N ALA A 265 -18.49 -2.81 15.88
CA ALA A 265 -17.57 -3.65 15.11
C ALA A 265 -16.47 -2.82 14.42
N ALA A 266 -16.81 -1.67 13.85
CA ALA A 266 -15.83 -0.78 13.25
C ALA A 266 -14.86 -0.20 14.31
N ARG A 267 -15.38 0.14 15.51
CA ARG A 267 -14.55 0.50 16.69
C ARG A 267 -13.59 -0.62 17.04
N GLY A 268 -14.06 -1.86 17.13
CA GLY A 268 -13.22 -3.03 17.40
C GLY A 268 -12.09 -3.21 16.37
N LEU A 269 -12.36 -3.00 15.08
CA LEU A 269 -11.36 -3.04 14.02
C LEU A 269 -10.30 -1.93 14.15
N LEU A 270 -10.68 -0.74 14.59
CA LEU A 270 -9.76 0.37 14.85
C LEU A 270 -8.86 0.06 16.05
N ILE A 271 -9.42 -0.45 17.14
CA ILE A 271 -8.67 -0.88 18.33
C ILE A 271 -7.70 -2.03 17.97
N GLN A 272 -8.11 -2.99 17.15
CA GLN A 272 -7.20 -4.01 16.62
C GLN A 272 -6.05 -3.41 15.81
N SER A 273 -6.32 -2.35 15.03
CA SER A 273 -5.26 -1.66 14.29
C SER A 273 -4.28 -0.97 15.23
N ALA A 274 -4.75 -0.38 16.33
CA ALA A 274 -3.93 0.18 17.38
C ALA A 274 -3.09 -0.89 18.10
N ALA A 275 -3.72 -2.01 18.48
CA ALA A 275 -3.02 -3.15 19.10
C ALA A 275 -1.87 -3.67 18.22
N TYR A 276 -2.11 -3.78 16.91
CA TYR A 276 -1.07 -4.19 15.96
C TYR A 276 0.07 -3.16 15.87
N THR A 277 -0.22 -1.87 16.03
CA THR A 277 0.79 -0.81 16.08
C THR A 277 1.66 -0.91 17.32
N ALA A 278 1.04 -1.10 18.50
CA ALA A 278 1.75 -1.33 19.77
C ALA A 278 2.67 -2.57 19.69
N GLY A 279 2.18 -3.69 19.12
CA GLY A 279 3.01 -4.88 18.90
C GLY A 279 4.24 -4.59 18.02
N ARG A 280 4.10 -3.74 17.01
CA ARG A 280 5.22 -3.35 16.16
C ARG A 280 6.25 -2.48 16.90
N ASP A 281 5.82 -1.68 17.87
CA ASP A 281 6.69 -0.90 18.76
C ASP A 281 7.27 -1.74 19.91
N ARG A 282 6.95 -3.04 19.93
CA ARG A 282 7.33 -4.00 20.97
C ARG A 282 6.74 -3.68 22.36
N ASP A 283 5.68 -2.90 22.39
CA ASP A 283 4.87 -2.72 23.61
C ASP A 283 3.85 -3.85 23.72
N GLN A 284 4.30 -4.97 24.29
CA GLN A 284 3.45 -6.15 24.48
C GLN A 284 2.31 -5.91 25.46
N ALA A 285 2.51 -5.04 26.46
CA ALA A 285 1.50 -4.77 27.48
C ALA A 285 0.31 -4.02 26.87
N ASP A 286 0.58 -2.94 26.14
CA ASP A 286 -0.46 -2.15 25.45
C ASP A 286 -1.11 -2.94 24.32
N MET A 287 -0.33 -3.70 23.56
CA MET A 287 -0.83 -4.61 22.51
C MET A 287 -1.86 -5.61 23.07
N ARG A 288 -1.56 -6.24 24.20
CA ARG A 288 -2.47 -7.22 24.82
C ARG A 288 -3.69 -6.56 25.44
N LYS A 289 -3.54 -5.39 26.08
CA LYS A 289 -4.63 -4.59 26.60
C LYS A 289 -5.64 -4.21 25.50
N LEU A 290 -5.16 -3.62 24.40
CA LEU A 290 -6.00 -3.26 23.27
C LEU A 290 -6.64 -4.48 22.57
N THR A 291 -5.91 -5.59 22.50
CA THR A 291 -6.48 -6.85 21.98
C THR A 291 -7.61 -7.37 22.87
N ALA A 292 -7.45 -7.30 24.21
CA ALA A 292 -8.51 -7.68 25.15
C ALA A 292 -9.73 -6.78 25.04
N GLU A 293 -9.56 -5.47 24.83
CA GLU A 293 -10.66 -4.54 24.58
C GLU A 293 -11.42 -4.91 23.28
N ALA A 294 -10.70 -5.19 22.21
CA ALA A 294 -11.33 -5.63 20.97
C ALA A 294 -12.05 -6.97 21.13
N ALA A 295 -11.51 -7.90 21.95
CA ALA A 295 -12.15 -9.17 22.24
C ALA A 295 -13.47 -8.97 23.01
N ALA A 296 -13.50 -8.10 24.02
CA ALA A 296 -14.71 -7.77 24.77
C ALA A 296 -15.82 -7.24 23.83
N ILE A 297 -15.49 -6.33 22.91
CA ILE A 297 -16.45 -5.83 21.92
C ILE A 297 -16.96 -6.98 21.02
N ALA A 298 -16.09 -7.90 20.62
CA ALA A 298 -16.49 -9.02 19.76
C ALA A 298 -17.41 -10.00 20.51
N ASP A 299 -17.18 -10.22 21.81
CA ASP A 299 -17.99 -11.09 22.65
C ASP A 299 -19.37 -10.44 22.94
N GLU A 300 -19.43 -9.13 23.19
CA GLU A 300 -20.69 -8.38 23.32
C GLU A 300 -21.54 -8.44 22.05
N LEU A 301 -20.91 -8.40 20.88
CA LEU A 301 -21.63 -8.54 19.59
C LEU A 301 -22.17 -9.96 19.35
N GLY A 302 -21.56 -10.96 19.94
CA GLY A 302 -22.09 -12.35 20.12
C GLY A 302 -22.43 -13.01 18.81
N GLY A 303 -22.40 -13.04 17.79
CA GLY A 303 -22.92 -13.65 16.54
C GLY A 303 -23.93 -12.82 15.80
N THR A 304 -24.05 -11.54 16.18
CA THR A 304 -24.83 -10.54 15.43
C THR A 304 -24.38 -10.51 13.96
N ARG A 305 -25.31 -10.66 13.03
CA ARG A 305 -24.99 -10.55 11.59
C ARG A 305 -24.71 -9.09 11.24
N LEU A 306 -23.45 -8.79 11.04
CA LEU A 306 -22.98 -7.48 10.58
C LEU A 306 -22.95 -7.45 9.05
N ARG A 307 -23.44 -6.37 8.44
CA ARG A 307 -23.55 -6.29 6.98
C ARG A 307 -22.21 -6.28 6.28
N ASP A 308 -21.25 -5.48 6.72
CA ASP A 308 -19.99 -5.33 5.94
C ASP A 308 -18.79 -4.85 6.78
N CYS A 309 -18.76 -5.13 8.07
CA CYS A 309 -17.69 -4.70 8.97
C CYS A 309 -16.42 -5.55 8.86
N GLY A 310 -16.04 -5.97 7.65
CA GLY A 310 -14.81 -6.73 7.42
C GLY A 310 -14.76 -8.07 8.16
N GLY A 311 -15.93 -8.57 8.61
CA GLY A 311 -16.05 -9.81 9.36
C GLY A 311 -15.47 -9.73 10.76
N PHE A 312 -15.68 -8.62 11.49
CA PHE A 312 -15.26 -8.49 12.90
C PHE A 312 -15.95 -9.53 13.77
N SER A 313 -15.16 -10.28 14.51
CA SER A 313 -15.60 -11.37 15.41
C SER A 313 -14.45 -11.81 16.31
N SER A 314 -14.73 -12.60 17.37
CA SER A 314 -13.71 -13.18 18.22
C SER A 314 -12.66 -13.99 17.43
N ALA A 315 -13.08 -14.68 16.34
CA ALA A 315 -12.15 -15.37 15.43
C ALA A 315 -11.20 -14.40 14.71
N THR A 316 -11.69 -13.24 14.25
CA THR A 316 -10.83 -12.24 13.59
C THR A 316 -9.96 -11.48 14.59
N VAL A 317 -10.39 -11.29 15.83
CA VAL A 317 -9.54 -10.78 16.91
C VAL A 317 -8.38 -11.74 17.14
N GLN A 318 -8.65 -13.03 17.22
CA GLN A 318 -7.62 -14.06 17.40
C GLN A 318 -6.65 -14.10 16.20
N LEU A 319 -7.15 -13.95 14.96
CA LEU A 319 -6.30 -13.84 13.77
C LEU A 319 -5.34 -12.64 13.88
N HIS A 320 -5.83 -11.49 14.31
CA HIS A 320 -4.99 -10.30 14.49
C HIS A 320 -3.95 -10.47 15.59
N LEU A 321 -4.29 -11.18 16.69
CA LEU A 321 -3.35 -11.48 17.75
C LEU A 321 -2.15 -12.30 17.26
N VAL A 322 -2.37 -13.27 16.35
CA VAL A 322 -1.27 -14.04 15.72
C VAL A 322 -0.24 -13.09 15.10
N SER A 323 -0.71 -12.14 14.28
CA SER A 323 0.18 -11.18 13.65
C SER A 323 0.82 -10.19 14.64
N ALA A 324 0.08 -9.79 15.68
CA ALA A 324 0.53 -8.82 16.67
C ALA A 324 1.65 -9.39 17.56
N GLU A 325 1.49 -10.62 18.08
CA GLU A 325 2.52 -11.31 18.86
C GLU A 325 3.79 -11.56 18.05
N ASP A 326 3.65 -11.99 16.77
CA ASP A 326 4.81 -12.13 15.88
C ASP A 326 5.54 -10.80 15.70
N ARG A 327 4.82 -9.69 15.52
CA ARG A 327 5.41 -8.35 15.37
C ARG A 327 6.05 -7.83 16.67
N ALA A 328 5.49 -8.18 17.80
CA ALA A 328 6.05 -7.88 19.11
C ALA A 328 7.37 -8.65 19.40
N GLY A 329 7.71 -9.62 18.52
CA GLY A 329 8.96 -10.38 18.61
C GLY A 329 8.82 -11.72 19.29
N ASP A 330 7.60 -12.19 19.54
CA ASP A 330 7.32 -13.49 20.15
C ASP A 330 6.61 -14.44 19.17
N PRO A 331 7.35 -15.08 18.26
CA PRO A 331 6.76 -16.02 17.31
C PRO A 331 6.18 -17.27 17.99
N SER A 332 6.62 -17.62 19.21
CA SER A 332 6.06 -18.74 19.94
C SER A 332 4.66 -18.43 20.48
N ALA A 333 4.45 -17.21 21.02
CA ALA A 333 3.13 -16.72 21.41
C ALA A 333 2.20 -16.59 20.19
N ALA A 334 2.72 -16.14 19.05
CA ALA A 334 1.97 -16.10 17.80
C ALA A 334 1.44 -17.48 17.38
N ILE A 335 2.28 -18.52 17.44
CA ILE A 335 1.85 -19.90 17.14
C ILE A 335 0.89 -20.44 18.22
N ALA A 336 1.13 -20.12 19.49
CA ALA A 336 0.18 -20.48 20.55
C ALA A 336 -1.20 -19.82 20.36
N ALA A 337 -1.24 -18.57 19.87
CA ALA A 337 -2.46 -17.89 19.48
C ALA A 337 -3.12 -18.56 18.24
N ALA A 338 -2.32 -18.93 17.23
CA ALA A 338 -2.82 -19.60 16.03
C ALA A 338 -3.47 -20.95 16.35
N ASN A 339 -2.91 -21.74 17.27
CA ASN A 339 -3.44 -23.04 17.66
C ASN A 339 -4.82 -22.96 18.37
N LYS A 340 -5.22 -21.79 18.84
CA LYS A 340 -6.56 -21.55 19.42
C LYS A 340 -7.61 -21.21 18.37
N LEU A 341 -7.22 -21.01 17.11
CA LEU A 341 -8.09 -20.59 16.03
C LEU A 341 -8.27 -21.70 15.00
N ALA A 342 -9.51 -22.16 14.82
CA ALA A 342 -9.85 -23.02 13.69
C ALA A 342 -9.95 -22.15 12.41
N PRO A 343 -9.17 -22.39 11.36
CA PRO A 343 -9.20 -21.56 10.14
C PRO A 343 -10.59 -21.45 9.49
N LEU A 344 -11.40 -22.50 9.60
CA LEU A 344 -12.77 -22.54 9.07
C LEU A 344 -13.73 -21.60 9.82
N ALA A 345 -13.40 -21.16 11.03
CA ALA A 345 -14.18 -20.13 11.75
C ALA A 345 -13.99 -18.72 11.15
N LEU A 346 -12.99 -18.54 10.29
CA LEU A 346 -12.75 -17.27 9.60
C LEU A 346 -13.74 -17.08 8.44
N PRO A 347 -14.34 -15.88 8.31
CA PRO A 347 -15.53 -15.67 7.47
C PRO A 347 -15.24 -15.72 5.97
N THR A 348 -14.02 -15.41 5.54
CA THR A 348 -13.67 -15.30 4.11
C THR A 348 -12.46 -16.13 3.75
N ILE A 349 -12.35 -16.50 2.46
CA ILE A 349 -11.15 -17.15 1.92
C ILE A 349 -9.91 -16.26 2.16
N GLU A 350 -10.06 -14.96 1.99
CA GLU A 350 -9.02 -13.98 2.25
C GLU A 350 -8.49 -14.06 3.69
N ARG A 351 -9.37 -14.14 4.69
CA ARG A 351 -8.97 -14.27 6.10
C ARG A 351 -8.26 -15.58 6.39
N ARG A 352 -8.71 -16.67 5.76
CA ARG A 352 -8.06 -17.99 5.89
C ARG A 352 -6.67 -18.00 5.27
N ALA A 353 -6.54 -17.46 4.05
CA ALA A 353 -5.24 -17.35 3.41
C ALA A 353 -4.28 -16.47 4.22
N ARG A 354 -4.76 -15.32 4.72
CA ARG A 354 -3.99 -14.45 5.61
C ARG A 354 -3.52 -15.19 6.86
N PHE A 355 -4.39 -15.96 7.51
CA PHE A 355 -4.02 -16.78 8.69
C PHE A 355 -2.80 -17.65 8.38
N HIS A 356 -2.84 -18.38 7.28
CA HIS A 356 -1.72 -19.26 6.91
C HIS A 356 -0.44 -18.49 6.58
N VAL A 357 -0.54 -17.31 5.97
CA VAL A 357 0.63 -16.45 5.72
C VAL A 357 1.20 -15.89 7.01
N ASP A 358 0.36 -15.46 7.96
CA ASP A 358 0.80 -14.95 9.27
C ASP A 358 1.48 -16.06 10.08
N VAL A 359 0.93 -17.27 10.07
CA VAL A 359 1.53 -18.47 10.67
C VAL A 359 2.86 -18.82 10.02
N ALA A 360 2.94 -18.79 8.68
CA ALA A 360 4.19 -19.02 7.96
C ALA A 360 5.26 -18.02 8.36
N THR A 361 4.89 -16.74 8.50
CA THR A 361 5.80 -15.68 8.92
C THR A 361 6.34 -15.92 10.34
N ALA A 362 5.48 -16.30 11.26
CA ALA A 362 5.87 -16.65 12.63
C ALA A 362 6.82 -17.86 12.67
N TYR A 363 6.53 -18.92 11.89
CA TYR A 363 7.43 -20.07 11.79
C TYR A 363 8.78 -19.72 11.16
N ALA A 364 8.81 -18.86 10.15
CA ALA A 364 10.06 -18.40 9.55
C ALA A 364 10.94 -17.67 10.56
N ARG A 365 10.36 -16.79 11.38
CA ARG A 365 11.08 -16.07 12.44
C ARG A 365 11.54 -17.00 13.58
N TRP A 366 10.77 -18.02 13.85
CA TRP A 366 11.13 -19.03 14.84
C TRP A 366 12.16 -20.02 14.36
N GLY A 367 12.56 -19.97 13.07
CA GLY A 367 13.49 -20.92 12.47
C GLY A 367 12.86 -22.29 12.16
N ARG A 368 11.55 -22.39 12.20
CA ARG A 368 10.78 -23.63 11.93
C ARG A 368 10.46 -23.72 10.43
N ARG A 369 11.48 -24.08 9.66
CA ARG A 369 11.45 -24.03 8.20
C ARG A 369 10.37 -24.89 7.57
N ASP A 370 10.25 -26.16 7.98
CA ASP A 370 9.30 -27.10 7.35
C ASP A 370 7.85 -26.66 7.62
N GLN A 371 7.56 -26.26 8.84
CA GLN A 371 6.24 -25.73 9.21
C GLN A 371 5.92 -24.43 8.46
N CYS A 372 6.93 -23.59 8.18
CA CYS A 372 6.75 -22.40 7.35
C CYS A 372 6.36 -22.78 5.92
N ILE A 373 7.01 -23.77 5.33
CA ILE A 373 6.68 -24.26 3.98
C ILE A 373 5.27 -24.82 3.94
N ASP A 374 4.90 -25.66 4.92
CA ASP A 374 3.56 -26.26 4.99
C ASP A 374 2.48 -25.18 5.12
N ALA A 375 2.71 -24.17 5.94
CA ALA A 375 1.79 -23.04 6.09
C ALA A 375 1.66 -22.21 4.79
N LEU A 376 2.74 -22.00 4.03
CA LEU A 376 2.69 -21.33 2.73
C LEU A 376 1.93 -22.16 1.68
N LEU A 377 2.11 -23.47 1.67
CA LEU A 377 1.36 -24.35 0.77
C LEU A 377 -0.13 -24.36 1.14
N ALA A 378 -0.48 -24.30 2.44
CA ALA A 378 -1.85 -24.16 2.89
C ALA A 378 -2.46 -22.80 2.47
N ALA A 379 -1.69 -21.70 2.53
CA ALA A 379 -2.11 -20.40 2.02
C ALA A 379 -2.39 -20.46 0.51
N GLU A 380 -1.49 -21.07 -0.26
CA GLU A 380 -1.65 -21.25 -1.70
C GLU A 380 -2.90 -22.07 -2.04
N HIS A 381 -3.15 -23.13 -1.30
CA HIS A 381 -4.34 -23.96 -1.50
C HIS A 381 -5.64 -23.18 -1.27
N GLN A 382 -5.66 -22.27 -0.27
CA GLN A 382 -6.82 -21.42 0.00
C GLN A 382 -7.02 -20.33 -1.05
N ALA A 383 -5.95 -19.64 -1.45
CA ALA A 383 -6.00 -18.46 -2.30
C ALA A 383 -4.75 -18.36 -3.20
N PRO A 384 -4.66 -19.12 -4.28
CA PRO A 384 -3.46 -19.17 -5.11
C PRO A 384 -3.11 -17.80 -5.72
N GLU A 385 -4.09 -17.09 -6.29
CA GLU A 385 -3.83 -15.80 -6.95
C GLU A 385 -3.31 -14.74 -5.96
N GLU A 386 -3.90 -14.64 -4.76
CA GLU A 386 -3.42 -13.71 -3.72
C GLU A 386 -2.02 -14.12 -3.23
N THR A 387 -1.81 -15.40 -2.95
CA THR A 387 -0.54 -15.92 -2.44
C THR A 387 0.60 -15.63 -3.42
N HIS A 388 0.37 -15.84 -4.71
CA HIS A 388 1.36 -15.57 -5.76
C HIS A 388 1.57 -14.07 -6.03
N ALA A 389 0.54 -13.23 -5.84
CA ALA A 389 0.62 -11.81 -6.11
C ALA A 389 1.34 -11.01 -5.00
N ARG A 390 1.34 -11.50 -3.74
CA ARG A 390 1.84 -10.73 -2.58
C ARG A 390 3.36 -10.66 -2.53
N PRO A 391 3.97 -9.46 -2.53
CA PRO A 391 5.43 -9.29 -2.42
C PRO A 391 6.01 -9.91 -1.14
N ALA A 392 5.33 -9.74 0.01
CA ALA A 392 5.76 -10.33 1.28
C ALA A 392 5.90 -11.87 1.21
N VAL A 393 4.99 -12.55 0.51
CA VAL A 393 5.06 -14.01 0.32
C VAL A 393 6.23 -14.38 -0.60
N LYS A 394 6.44 -13.64 -1.68
CA LYS A 394 7.58 -13.84 -2.58
C LYS A 394 8.92 -13.67 -1.85
N THR A 395 9.02 -12.65 -1.00
CA THR A 395 10.20 -12.42 -0.15
C THR A 395 10.44 -13.58 0.80
N LEU A 396 9.39 -14.11 1.43
CA LEU A 396 9.48 -15.25 2.33
C LEU A 396 9.94 -16.52 1.59
N ILE A 397 9.36 -16.80 0.42
CA ILE A 397 9.77 -17.91 -0.46
C ILE A 397 11.24 -17.76 -0.86
N SER A 398 11.67 -16.55 -1.28
CA SER A 398 13.07 -16.28 -1.64
C SER A 398 14.03 -16.56 -0.49
N GLY A 399 13.69 -16.12 0.72
CA GLY A 399 14.46 -16.39 1.93
C GLY A 399 14.57 -17.89 2.22
N LEU A 400 13.49 -18.63 2.02
CA LEU A 400 13.50 -20.09 2.17
C LEU A 400 14.35 -20.80 1.12
N LEU A 401 14.40 -20.34 -0.12
CA LEU A 401 15.24 -20.93 -1.17
C LEU A 401 16.73 -20.78 -0.86
N VAL A 402 17.13 -19.65 -0.26
CA VAL A 402 18.53 -19.36 0.06
C VAL A 402 18.97 -20.02 1.37
N SER A 403 18.08 -20.16 2.34
CA SER A 403 18.44 -20.53 3.72
C SER A 403 18.57 -22.02 4.01
N GLY A 404 18.48 -22.91 3.00
CA GLY A 404 18.64 -24.33 3.25
C GLY A 404 18.12 -25.24 2.14
N ARG A 405 17.87 -26.54 2.47
CA ARG A 405 17.49 -27.56 1.51
C ARG A 405 16.15 -27.25 0.83
N THR A 406 16.14 -27.21 -0.50
CA THR A 406 14.94 -26.96 -1.29
C THR A 406 14.12 -28.24 -1.47
N THR A 407 12.95 -28.29 -0.84
CA THR A 407 11.98 -29.39 -1.03
C THR A 407 11.24 -29.26 -2.37
N PRO A 408 10.70 -30.37 -2.94
CA PRO A 408 9.87 -30.30 -4.16
C PRO A 408 8.68 -29.34 -4.01
N GLY A 409 8.01 -29.34 -2.85
CA GLY A 409 6.89 -28.45 -2.57
C GLY A 409 7.27 -26.97 -2.62
N LEU A 410 8.39 -26.58 -1.98
CA LEU A 410 8.90 -25.22 -2.02
C LEU A 410 9.32 -24.81 -3.44
N ARG A 411 9.97 -25.71 -4.19
CA ARG A 411 10.36 -25.42 -5.58
C ARG A 411 9.13 -25.19 -6.47
N GLY A 412 8.11 -26.03 -6.33
CA GLY A 412 6.84 -25.89 -7.05
C GLY A 412 6.14 -24.56 -6.72
N LEU A 413 6.04 -24.23 -5.44
CA LEU A 413 5.46 -22.94 -4.99
C LEU A 413 6.24 -21.75 -5.55
N ALA A 414 7.57 -21.78 -5.48
CA ALA A 414 8.43 -20.72 -5.99
C ALA A 414 8.28 -20.50 -7.51
N ALA A 415 8.15 -21.61 -8.27
CA ALA A 415 7.92 -21.53 -9.71
C ALA A 415 6.55 -20.90 -10.04
N ARG A 416 5.48 -21.30 -9.35
CA ARG A 416 4.13 -20.76 -9.55
C ARG A 416 4.02 -19.29 -9.10
N ALA A 417 4.70 -18.92 -8.03
CA ALA A 417 4.77 -17.53 -7.56
C ALA A 417 5.69 -16.63 -8.41
N GLY A 418 6.38 -17.18 -9.41
CA GLY A 418 7.30 -16.44 -10.28
C GLY A 418 8.58 -15.96 -9.57
N VAL A 419 8.97 -16.63 -8.48
CA VAL A 419 10.22 -16.34 -7.72
C VAL A 419 11.41 -17.04 -8.36
N LEU A 420 11.22 -18.23 -8.93
CA LEU A 420 12.23 -18.89 -9.75
C LEU A 420 12.05 -18.44 -11.20
N THR A 421 13.05 -17.78 -11.76
CA THR A 421 13.18 -17.65 -13.22
C THR A 421 13.54 -19.00 -13.80
N ARG A 422 12.78 -19.46 -14.80
CA ARG A 422 13.15 -20.63 -15.62
C ARG A 422 14.43 -20.35 -16.40
#